data_eceecc68decc253568ef597fbcf99f23
#
_entry.id   eceecc68decc253568ef597fbcf99f23
#
_cell.length_a   1.000
_cell.length_b   1.000
_cell.length_c   1.000
_cell.angle_alpha   90.00
_cell.angle_beta   90.00
_cell.angle_gamma   90.00
#
_symmetry.space_group_name_H-M   'P 1'
#
loop_
_entity.id
_entity.type
_entity.pdbx_description
1 polymer ?
#
loop_
_entity_poly.entity_id
_entity_poly.type
_entity_poly.pdbx_seq_one_letter_code
_entity_poly.pdbx_strand_id
1 'polypeptide(L)'
;SVAFGKGSLATDRFNFFANLEHVEQDPVKASERPMTATSDFRALTGLDRRSTYAYPGNLYTVGGAQGSGATFIAPLAGCTTFADNNAALAGRCLYDFVQYQDIVAKSSRDSLLLAGTLELGGGTQIFSDLSLMRTKFDQESPSYSSSTYYDTNIDVPTRAITLPVGHPQNP
;
A
#
# COMPACT_ATOMS: atom_id res chain seq x y z
N SER A 1 -11.56 -25.55 2.77
CA SER A 1 -10.55 -26.61 2.55
C SER A 1 -11.20 -27.98 2.37
N VAL A 2 -10.53 -28.85 1.63
CA VAL A 2 -10.90 -30.25 1.43
C VAL A 2 -9.67 -31.09 1.71
N ALA A 3 -9.84 -32.08 2.60
CA ALA A 3 -8.78 -33.01 2.94
C ALA A 3 -9.21 -34.45 2.63
N PHE A 4 -8.28 -35.24 2.13
CA PHE A 4 -8.46 -36.65 1.84
C PHE A 4 -7.21 -37.42 2.31
N GLY A 5 -7.44 -38.57 2.89
CA GLY A 5 -6.36 -39.47 3.27
C GLY A 5 -6.77 -40.93 3.12
N LYS A 6 -5.81 -41.81 2.83
CA LYS A 6 -6.01 -43.25 2.71
C LYS A 6 -4.76 -44.00 3.13
N GLY A 7 -4.99 -45.19 3.69
CA GLY A 7 -3.97 -46.16 4.06
C GLY A 7 -3.51 -46.06 5.49
N SER A 8 -2.97 -47.15 5.98
CA SER A 8 -2.35 -47.31 7.30
C SER A 8 -1.04 -48.05 7.13
N LEU A 9 0.05 -47.53 7.67
CA LEU A 9 1.35 -48.19 7.60
C LEU A 9 1.33 -49.56 8.20
N ALA A 10 0.53 -49.77 9.28
CA ALA A 10 0.45 -51.05 9.98
C ALA A 10 -0.26 -52.17 9.19
N THR A 11 -1.27 -51.81 8.36
CA THR A 11 -2.10 -52.78 7.63
C THR A 11 -1.87 -52.74 6.11
N ASP A 12 -1.71 -51.56 5.55
CA ASP A 12 -1.64 -51.34 4.11
C ASP A 12 -0.22 -51.10 3.61
N ARG A 13 0.73 -50.90 4.52
CA ARG A 13 2.13 -50.57 4.23
C ARG A 13 2.30 -49.23 3.48
N PHE A 14 1.25 -48.44 3.37
CA PHE A 14 1.28 -47.09 2.83
C PHE A 14 0.30 -46.20 3.58
N ASN A 15 0.57 -44.92 3.47
CA ASN A 15 -0.35 -43.86 3.94
C ASN A 15 -0.19 -42.68 2.96
N PHE A 16 -1.30 -42.07 2.62
CA PHE A 16 -1.36 -40.92 1.74
C PHE A 16 -2.33 -39.88 2.29
N PHE A 17 -1.93 -38.63 2.23
CA PHE A 17 -2.74 -37.49 2.64
C PHE A 17 -2.68 -36.39 1.56
N ALA A 18 -3.81 -35.78 1.26
CA ALA A 18 -3.93 -34.61 0.39
C ALA A 18 -4.81 -33.56 1.04
N ASN A 19 -4.41 -32.31 0.98
CA ASN A 19 -5.22 -31.17 1.40
C ASN A 19 -5.21 -30.09 0.34
N LEU A 20 -6.38 -29.64 -0.05
CA LEU A 20 -6.62 -28.49 -0.91
C LEU A 20 -7.27 -27.40 -0.07
N GLU A 21 -6.72 -26.20 -0.12
CA GLU A 21 -7.27 -25.06 0.57
C GLU A 21 -7.35 -23.86 -0.38
N HIS A 22 -8.50 -23.21 -0.36
CA HIS A 22 -8.70 -21.89 -0.96
C HIS A 22 -9.16 -20.93 0.12
N VAL A 23 -8.48 -19.79 0.23
CA VAL A 23 -8.79 -18.71 1.17
C VAL A 23 -8.89 -17.41 0.40
N GLU A 24 -9.98 -16.71 0.57
CA GLU A 24 -10.15 -15.33 0.12
C GLU A 24 -10.27 -14.40 1.33
N GLN A 25 -9.66 -13.25 1.23
CA GLN A 25 -9.73 -12.19 2.21
C GLN A 25 -10.10 -10.90 1.48
N ASP A 26 -11.20 -10.30 1.90
CA ASP A 26 -11.62 -8.99 1.41
C ASP A 26 -10.71 -7.88 1.95
N PRO A 27 -10.54 -6.79 1.19
CA PRO A 27 -9.78 -5.65 1.65
C PRO A 27 -10.49 -4.95 2.81
N VAL A 28 -9.71 -4.33 3.68
CA VAL A 28 -10.20 -3.40 4.70
C VAL A 28 -9.63 -2.03 4.40
N LYS A 29 -10.47 -1.06 4.06
CA LYS A 29 -10.04 0.31 3.78
C LYS A 29 -9.77 1.08 5.07
N ALA A 30 -8.81 1.98 5.02
CA ALA A 30 -8.51 2.86 6.14
C ALA A 30 -9.73 3.71 6.52
N SER A 31 -10.51 4.14 5.53
CA SER A 31 -11.74 4.92 5.70
C SER A 31 -12.84 4.19 6.48
N GLU A 32 -12.79 2.87 6.56
CA GLU A 32 -13.79 2.06 7.29
C GLU A 32 -13.52 1.95 8.79
N ARG A 33 -12.39 2.43 9.25
CA ARG A 33 -11.96 2.35 10.65
C ARG A 33 -11.77 3.75 11.24
N PRO A 34 -12.50 4.14 12.29
CA PRO A 34 -12.41 5.50 12.85
C PRO A 34 -10.99 5.95 13.22
N MET A 35 -10.14 5.03 13.67
CA MET A 35 -8.76 5.35 14.07
C MET A 35 -7.81 5.58 12.89
N THR A 36 -8.19 5.13 11.70
CA THR A 36 -7.34 5.21 10.50
C THR A 36 -8.02 5.92 9.33
N ALA A 37 -9.24 6.43 9.52
CA ALA A 37 -10.04 7.04 8.46
C ALA A 37 -9.47 8.37 7.95
N THR A 38 -8.59 9.00 8.72
CA THR A 38 -8.00 10.29 8.38
C THR A 38 -6.61 10.43 8.98
N SER A 39 -5.76 11.20 8.33
CA SER A 39 -4.49 11.69 8.89
C SER A 39 -4.66 13.02 9.65
N ASP A 40 -5.87 13.51 9.78
CA ASP A 40 -6.19 14.67 10.62
C ASP A 40 -6.38 14.23 12.09
N PHE A 41 -5.30 14.24 12.85
CA PHE A 41 -5.32 13.85 14.26
C PHE A 41 -5.50 15.04 15.21
N ARG A 42 -5.94 16.20 14.72
CA ARG A 42 -6.10 17.41 15.57
C ARG A 42 -7.02 17.19 16.76
N ALA A 43 -8.11 16.43 16.57
CA ALA A 43 -9.04 16.12 17.64
C ALA A 43 -8.45 15.22 18.74
N LEU A 44 -7.44 14.39 18.40
CA LEU A 44 -6.84 13.41 19.32
C LEU A 44 -5.53 13.93 19.93
N THR A 45 -4.68 14.54 19.13
CA THR A 45 -3.30 14.89 19.52
C THR A 45 -2.96 16.36 19.27
N GLY A 46 -3.87 17.13 18.69
CA GLY A 46 -3.60 18.50 18.23
C GLY A 46 -2.76 18.59 16.95
N LEU A 47 -2.41 17.46 16.33
CA LEU A 47 -1.53 17.42 15.17
C LEU A 47 -2.29 17.12 13.88
N ASP A 48 -2.00 17.88 12.85
CA ASP A 48 -2.41 17.59 11.48
C ASP A 48 -1.26 16.90 10.76
N ARG A 49 -1.50 15.71 10.24
CA ARG A 49 -0.53 14.89 9.49
C ARG A 49 -0.92 14.66 8.04
N ARG A 50 -1.93 15.39 7.56
CA ARG A 50 -2.28 15.36 6.15
C ARG A 50 -1.12 15.89 5.30
N SER A 51 -1.08 15.49 4.05
CA SER A 51 0.02 15.83 3.15
C SER A 51 -0.16 17.22 2.53
N THR A 52 0.94 17.96 2.39
CA THR A 52 1.00 19.18 1.55
C THR A 52 1.08 18.89 0.06
N TYR A 53 1.26 17.62 -0.33
CA TYR A 53 1.04 17.16 -1.70
C TYR A 53 -0.46 17.03 -1.93
N ALA A 54 -1.08 18.11 -2.31
CA ALA A 54 -2.53 18.25 -2.31
C ALA A 54 -3.09 18.47 -3.73
N TYR A 55 -4.37 18.25 -3.86
CA TYR A 55 -5.16 18.72 -4.98
C TYR A 55 -6.16 19.76 -4.46
N PRO A 56 -6.21 20.96 -5.06
CA PRO A 56 -5.56 21.48 -6.26
C PRO A 56 -4.05 21.72 -6.17
N GLY A 57 -3.45 21.80 -5.00
CA GLY A 57 -2.01 21.91 -4.81
C GLY A 57 -1.56 23.19 -4.14
N ASN A 58 -0.25 23.35 -4.00
CA ASN A 58 0.41 24.49 -3.39
C ASN A 58 1.45 25.08 -4.35
N LEU A 59 1.54 26.38 -4.39
CA LEU A 59 2.49 27.13 -5.20
C LEU A 59 3.73 27.46 -4.37
N TYR A 60 4.91 27.24 -4.95
CA TYR A 60 6.19 27.56 -4.33
C TYR A 60 7.06 28.34 -5.29
N THR A 61 8.01 29.13 -4.76
CA THR A 61 9.06 29.70 -5.58
C THR A 61 9.90 28.59 -6.19
N VAL A 62 10.51 28.86 -7.32
CA VAL A 62 11.52 27.97 -7.88
C VAL A 62 12.71 27.96 -6.92
N GLY A 63 12.97 26.83 -6.27
CA GLY A 63 14.07 26.65 -5.34
C GLY A 63 15.38 26.28 -6.06
N GLY A 64 16.48 26.23 -5.30
CA GLY A 64 17.77 25.76 -5.79
C GLY A 64 17.75 24.30 -6.26
N ALA A 65 18.94 23.76 -6.56
CA ALA A 65 19.10 22.38 -7.01
C ALA A 65 18.31 21.40 -6.13
N GLN A 66 17.54 20.53 -6.76
CA GLN A 66 16.67 19.53 -6.10
C GLN A 66 15.48 20.08 -5.29
N GLY A 67 15.03 21.32 -5.55
CA GLY A 67 13.91 21.92 -4.82
C GLY A 67 14.25 22.36 -3.40
N SER A 68 15.52 22.29 -2.99
CA SER A 68 15.97 22.85 -1.74
C SER A 68 15.85 24.39 -1.78
N GLY A 69 15.28 24.98 -0.74
CA GLY A 69 15.08 26.43 -0.66
C GLY A 69 13.83 26.96 -1.37
N ALA A 70 12.95 26.09 -1.88
CA ALA A 70 11.63 26.52 -2.37
C ALA A 70 10.80 27.09 -1.21
N THR A 71 10.26 28.28 -1.38
CA THR A 71 9.42 28.94 -0.38
C THR A 71 7.96 28.85 -0.80
N PHE A 72 7.10 28.48 0.14
CA PHE A 72 5.66 28.48 -0.08
C PHE A 72 5.17 29.89 -0.38
N ILE A 73 4.33 30.03 -1.41
CA ILE A 73 3.72 31.29 -1.82
C ILE A 73 2.25 31.30 -1.40
N ALA A 74 1.45 30.40 -1.96
CA ALA A 74 0.01 30.35 -1.75
C ALA A 74 -0.55 28.97 -2.15
N PRO A 75 -1.73 28.58 -1.64
CA PRO A 75 -2.47 27.45 -2.20
C PRO A 75 -3.05 27.84 -3.56
N LEU A 76 -3.22 26.88 -4.45
CA LEU A 76 -3.93 27.08 -5.69
C LEU A 76 -5.43 27.29 -5.44
N ALA A 77 -6.08 27.99 -6.37
CA ALA A 77 -7.52 28.26 -6.28
C ALA A 77 -8.34 26.96 -6.18
N GLY A 78 -9.39 27.00 -5.37
CA GLY A 78 -10.26 25.83 -5.11
C GLY A 78 -9.81 24.97 -3.93
N CYS A 79 -8.72 25.28 -3.26
CA CYS A 79 -8.36 24.62 -2.01
C CYS A 79 -9.36 24.96 -0.90
N THR A 80 -9.84 23.95 -0.20
CA THR A 80 -10.77 24.08 0.93
C THR A 80 -10.26 23.45 2.23
N THR A 81 -9.10 22.80 2.18
CA THR A 81 -8.55 22.03 3.29
C THR A 81 -7.20 22.60 3.70
N PHE A 82 -7.15 23.24 4.85
CA PHE A 82 -5.95 23.90 5.36
C PHE A 82 -5.56 23.38 6.74
N ALA A 83 -4.27 23.47 7.07
CA ALA A 83 -3.80 23.32 8.43
C ALA A 83 -3.97 24.66 9.18
N ASP A 84 -4.46 24.60 10.39
CA ASP A 84 -4.71 25.77 11.22
C ASP A 84 -3.82 25.84 12.47
N ASN A 85 -3.27 24.71 12.91
CA ASN A 85 -2.53 24.61 14.18
C ASN A 85 -1.07 24.16 14.04
N ASN A 86 -0.56 23.99 12.82
CA ASN A 86 0.84 23.68 12.56
C ASN A 86 1.47 24.80 11.72
N ALA A 87 2.33 25.60 12.32
CA ALA A 87 2.96 26.74 11.66
C ALA A 87 3.74 26.34 10.37
N ALA A 88 4.31 25.16 10.33
CA ALA A 88 5.00 24.65 9.15
C ALA A 88 4.06 24.32 7.99
N LEU A 89 2.77 24.10 8.28
CA LEU A 89 1.74 23.75 7.31
C LEU A 89 0.73 24.90 7.12
N ALA A 90 0.82 25.95 7.90
CA ALA A 90 -0.15 27.03 7.92
C ALA A 90 -0.39 27.62 6.53
N GLY A 91 -1.66 27.76 6.17
CA GLY A 91 -2.10 28.30 4.89
C GLY A 91 -1.90 27.39 3.68
N ARG A 92 -1.27 26.22 3.86
CA ARG A 92 -1.07 25.26 2.76
C ARG A 92 -2.31 24.41 2.53
N CYS A 93 -2.55 24.08 1.27
CA CYS A 93 -3.53 23.10 0.89
C CYS A 93 -3.08 21.72 1.34
N LEU A 94 -3.98 20.97 1.97
CA LEU A 94 -3.70 19.64 2.48
C LEU A 94 -4.57 18.59 1.82
N TYR A 95 -4.05 17.38 1.73
CA TYR A 95 -4.76 16.24 1.19
C TYR A 95 -4.60 15.01 2.09
N ASP A 96 -5.71 14.32 2.29
CA ASP A 96 -5.73 13.13 3.10
C ASP A 96 -5.67 11.88 2.21
N PHE A 97 -4.47 11.35 2.03
CA PHE A 97 -4.24 10.16 1.21
C PHE A 97 -4.76 8.88 1.86
N VAL A 98 -4.89 8.87 3.18
CA VAL A 98 -5.26 7.67 3.94
C VAL A 98 -6.63 7.13 3.53
N GLN A 99 -7.55 8.01 3.13
CA GLN A 99 -8.89 7.60 2.69
C GLN A 99 -8.90 6.61 1.50
N TYR A 100 -7.82 6.57 0.71
CA TYR A 100 -7.67 5.69 -0.44
C TYR A 100 -6.77 4.49 -0.18
N GLN A 101 -6.34 4.29 1.06
CA GLN A 101 -5.40 3.24 1.41
C GLN A 101 -6.11 2.03 1.97
N ASP A 102 -5.72 0.85 1.53
CA ASP A 102 -6.09 -0.39 2.19
C ASP A 102 -5.19 -0.63 3.40
N ILE A 103 -5.80 -0.88 4.58
CA ILE A 103 -5.08 -1.37 5.76
C ILE A 103 -4.76 -2.85 5.59
N VAL A 104 -5.72 -3.58 5.02
CA VAL A 104 -5.58 -4.98 4.66
C VAL A 104 -5.85 -5.10 3.18
N ALA A 105 -4.88 -5.60 2.44
CA ALA A 105 -5.03 -5.82 1.00
C ALA A 105 -5.98 -6.99 0.73
N LYS A 106 -6.75 -6.91 -0.35
CA LYS A 106 -7.45 -8.08 -0.87
C LYS A 106 -6.43 -9.17 -1.18
N SER A 107 -6.69 -10.38 -0.73
CA SER A 107 -5.82 -11.51 -1.04
C SER A 107 -6.60 -12.77 -1.35
N SER A 108 -6.04 -13.60 -2.21
CA SER A 108 -6.48 -14.96 -2.44
C SER A 108 -5.30 -15.91 -2.36
N ARG A 109 -5.50 -17.02 -1.67
CA ARG A 109 -4.48 -18.05 -1.51
C ARG A 109 -5.05 -19.42 -1.85
N ASP A 110 -4.39 -20.09 -2.79
CA ASP A 110 -4.60 -21.49 -3.14
C ASP A 110 -3.43 -22.30 -2.60
N SER A 111 -3.68 -23.37 -1.87
CA SER A 111 -2.63 -24.26 -1.39
C SER A 111 -3.00 -25.72 -1.62
N LEU A 112 -1.99 -26.50 -2.00
CA LEU A 112 -2.04 -27.96 -2.13
C LEU A 112 -0.93 -28.53 -1.26
N LEU A 113 -1.29 -29.42 -0.36
CA LEU A 113 -0.36 -30.25 0.40
C LEU A 113 -0.63 -31.71 0.07
N LEU A 114 0.42 -32.41 -0.35
CA LEU A 114 0.42 -33.86 -0.52
C LEU A 114 1.50 -34.44 0.38
N ALA A 115 1.15 -35.48 1.10
CA ALA A 115 2.11 -36.23 1.93
C ALA A 115 1.89 -37.72 1.74
N GLY A 116 2.94 -38.48 1.70
CA GLY A 116 2.85 -39.93 1.54
C GLY A 116 4.03 -40.66 2.15
N THR A 117 3.73 -41.85 2.68
CA THR A 117 4.74 -42.77 3.19
C THR A 117 4.43 -44.17 2.66
N LEU A 118 5.47 -44.87 2.20
CA LEU A 118 5.42 -46.23 1.68
C LEU A 118 6.47 -47.07 2.41
N GLU A 119 6.06 -48.22 2.91
CA GLU A 119 6.96 -49.22 3.51
C GLU A 119 7.32 -50.28 2.46
N LEU A 120 8.61 -50.41 2.16
CA LEU A 120 9.12 -51.38 1.16
C LEU A 120 9.41 -52.76 1.71
N GLY A 121 9.40 -52.91 3.07
CA GLY A 121 9.82 -54.12 3.75
C GLY A 121 11.26 -54.03 4.27
N GLY A 122 11.63 -54.98 5.13
CA GLY A 122 12.97 -54.94 5.76
C GLY A 122 13.25 -53.69 6.61
N GLY A 123 12.22 -52.98 7.07
CA GLY A 123 12.38 -51.77 7.84
C GLY A 123 12.66 -50.50 6.97
N THR A 124 12.62 -50.62 5.65
CA THR A 124 12.83 -49.48 4.77
C THR A 124 11.51 -48.75 4.48
N GLN A 125 11.50 -47.43 4.69
CA GLN A 125 10.38 -46.57 4.39
C GLN A 125 10.80 -45.44 3.43
N ILE A 126 9.94 -45.10 2.49
CA ILE A 126 10.06 -43.92 1.65
C ILE A 126 8.93 -42.96 2.04
N PHE A 127 9.27 -41.70 2.26
CA PHE A 127 8.29 -40.64 2.50
C PHE A 127 8.53 -39.49 1.53
N SER A 128 7.47 -38.78 1.20
CA SER A 128 7.50 -37.60 0.32
C SER A 128 6.41 -36.62 0.74
N ASP A 129 6.80 -35.35 0.80
CA ASP A 129 5.91 -34.24 1.02
C ASP A 129 6.06 -33.24 -0.14
N LEU A 130 4.93 -32.79 -0.67
CA LEU A 130 4.86 -31.76 -1.69
C LEU A 130 3.90 -30.66 -1.23
N SER A 131 4.40 -29.42 -1.16
CA SER A 131 3.60 -28.26 -0.86
C SER A 131 3.69 -27.27 -2.01
N LEU A 132 2.53 -26.91 -2.56
CA LEU A 132 2.39 -25.86 -3.57
C LEU A 132 1.47 -24.78 -3.02
N MET A 133 1.89 -23.53 -3.14
CA MET A 133 1.10 -22.38 -2.70
C MET A 133 1.18 -21.25 -3.72
N ARG A 134 0.02 -20.67 -4.03
CA ARG A 134 -0.10 -19.47 -4.84
C ARG A 134 -0.86 -18.43 -4.05
N THR A 135 -0.25 -17.25 -3.87
CA THR A 135 -0.90 -16.11 -3.24
C THR A 135 -0.96 -14.96 -4.23
N LYS A 136 -2.11 -14.30 -4.30
CA LYS A 136 -2.31 -13.06 -5.02
C LYS A 136 -2.69 -11.98 -4.03
N PHE A 137 -2.11 -10.80 -4.19
CA PHE A 137 -2.49 -9.59 -3.47
C PHE A 137 -2.95 -8.53 -4.47
N ASP A 138 -4.01 -7.83 -4.10
CA ASP A 138 -4.51 -6.66 -4.81
C ASP A 138 -4.70 -5.56 -3.76
N GLN A 139 -3.86 -4.53 -3.83
CA GLN A 139 -3.82 -3.46 -2.84
C GLN A 139 -4.08 -2.12 -3.52
N GLU A 140 -5.08 -1.42 -3.04
CA GLU A 140 -5.30 -0.03 -3.41
C GLU A 140 -4.37 0.86 -2.57
N SER A 141 -3.56 1.66 -3.25
CA SER A 141 -2.71 2.66 -2.62
C SER A 141 -3.01 4.04 -3.19
N PRO A 142 -2.80 5.10 -2.41
CA PRO A 142 -3.03 6.45 -2.91
C PRO A 142 -2.16 6.72 -4.13
N SER A 143 -2.71 7.48 -5.08
CA SER A 143 -1.95 7.93 -6.25
C SER A 143 -0.74 8.76 -5.82
N TYR A 144 0.38 8.56 -6.50
CA TYR A 144 1.58 9.35 -6.26
C TYR A 144 1.34 10.82 -6.62
N SER A 145 1.84 11.70 -5.79
CA SER A 145 1.90 13.12 -6.10
C SER A 145 2.86 13.36 -7.27
N SER A 146 2.45 14.15 -8.25
CA SER A 146 3.28 14.52 -9.39
C SER A 146 4.56 15.29 -9.01
N SER A 147 4.61 15.87 -7.82
CA SER A 147 5.80 16.57 -7.31
C SER A 147 6.94 15.63 -6.92
N THR A 148 6.65 14.35 -6.74
CA THR A 148 7.66 13.33 -6.40
C THR A 148 8.17 12.57 -7.63
N TYR A 149 7.66 12.86 -8.81
CA TYR A 149 8.13 12.20 -10.02
C TYR A 149 9.56 12.66 -10.35
N TYR A 150 10.49 11.75 -10.14
CA TYR A 150 11.89 11.91 -10.45
C TYR A 150 12.12 11.45 -11.88
N ASP A 151 12.17 12.35 -12.83
CA ASP A 151 12.79 12.06 -14.11
C ASP A 151 14.29 12.37 -14.01
N THR A 152 15.09 11.32 -13.82
CA THR A 152 16.55 11.42 -13.76
C THR A 152 17.19 11.69 -15.14
N ASN A 153 16.39 11.68 -16.21
CA ASN A 153 16.87 11.87 -17.58
C ASN A 153 16.72 13.31 -18.08
N ILE A 154 16.00 14.15 -17.32
CA ILE A 154 15.89 15.56 -17.66
C ILE A 154 16.83 16.33 -16.76
N ASP A 155 17.86 16.87 -17.36
CA ASP A 155 18.86 17.75 -16.73
C ASP A 155 18.24 19.14 -16.39
N VAL A 156 17.04 19.12 -15.84
CA VAL A 156 16.29 20.31 -15.43
C VAL A 156 16.26 20.34 -13.92
N PRO A 157 16.75 21.40 -13.28
CA PRO A 157 16.83 21.50 -11.82
C PRO A 157 15.48 21.57 -11.12
N THR A 158 14.35 21.52 -11.83
CA THR A 158 13.01 21.66 -11.25
C THR A 158 12.17 20.42 -11.53
N ARG A 159 11.94 19.65 -10.49
CA ARG A 159 11.03 18.48 -10.48
C ARG A 159 9.58 18.85 -10.21
N ALA A 160 9.25 20.09 -10.26
CA ALA A 160 7.90 20.61 -10.07
C ALA A 160 7.30 20.99 -11.41
N ILE A 161 6.02 20.77 -11.57
CA ILE A 161 5.26 21.37 -12.69
C ILE A 161 5.34 22.88 -12.49
N THR A 162 5.98 23.59 -13.43
CA THR A 162 6.07 25.03 -13.38
C THR A 162 4.89 25.65 -14.10
N LEU A 163 4.30 26.66 -13.49
CA LEU A 163 3.29 27.48 -14.16
C LEU A 163 3.98 28.44 -15.12
N PRO A 164 3.61 28.48 -16.40
CA PRO A 164 4.22 29.39 -17.34
C PRO A 164 3.92 30.85 -17.00
N VAL A 165 4.78 31.75 -17.46
CA VAL A 165 4.56 33.19 -17.35
C VAL A 165 3.23 33.54 -18.07
N GLY A 166 2.37 34.29 -17.37
CA GLY A 166 1.05 34.62 -17.83
C GLY A 166 -0.06 33.63 -17.49
N HIS A 167 0.27 32.53 -16.76
CA HIS A 167 -0.78 31.68 -16.19
C HIS A 167 -1.56 32.45 -15.12
N PRO A 168 -2.92 32.37 -15.09
CA PRO A 168 -3.73 33.14 -14.14
C PRO A 168 -3.41 32.98 -12.67
N GLN A 169 -2.77 31.88 -12.30
CA GLN A 169 -2.36 31.57 -10.93
C GLN A 169 -0.85 31.73 -10.70
N ASN A 170 -0.12 32.22 -11.69
CA ASN A 170 1.29 32.59 -11.51
C ASN A 170 1.35 34.07 -11.13
N PRO A 171 1.75 34.41 -9.87
CA PRO A 171 1.81 35.77 -9.39
C PRO A 171 2.85 36.63 -10.09
#